data_590b2ed7b4db2553868cdb1986afa74d
#
_entry.id   590b2ed7b4db2553868cdb1986afa74d
#
_cell.length_a   1.000
_cell.length_b   1.000
_cell.length_c   1.000
_cell.angle_alpha   90.00
_cell.angle_beta   90.00
_cell.angle_gamma   90.00
#
_symmetry.space_group_name_H-M   'P 1'
#
loop_
_entity.id
_entity.type
_entity.pdbx_description
1 polymer ?
#
loop_
_entity_poly.entity_id
_entity_poly.type
_entity_poly.pdbx_seq_one_letter_code
_entity_poly.pdbx_strand_id
1 'polypeptide(L)'
;MSKLPGKMTRKQHWVPRFYLRHFADSSGQLHAYSRQKGSFFRTNCENLCSMRDLYEVEHADATGDATDRFYAQNLIEVKLSELESRIAPLYDRFLERQKEDQCEDEGYSDGKAAVCELAANIIVRHPISMRVDKK
;
A
#
# COMPACT_ATOMS: atom_id res chain seq x y z
N MET A 1 11.65 -24.31 -10.38
CA MET A 1 10.27 -24.01 -10.85
C MET A 1 9.66 -23.01 -9.88
N SER A 2 9.62 -21.75 -10.23
CA SER A 2 8.92 -20.74 -9.44
C SER A 2 7.42 -21.01 -9.57
N LYS A 3 6.75 -21.25 -8.44
CA LYS A 3 5.30 -21.33 -8.38
C LYS A 3 4.72 -20.06 -9.03
N LEU A 4 3.90 -20.23 -10.04
CA LEU A 4 3.06 -19.15 -10.55
C LEU A 4 2.31 -18.53 -9.36
N PRO A 5 2.37 -17.23 -9.18
CA PRO A 5 1.66 -16.58 -8.10
C PRO A 5 0.16 -16.84 -8.26
N GLY A 6 -0.49 -17.07 -7.14
CA GLY A 6 -1.92 -17.33 -7.08
C GLY A 6 -2.76 -16.20 -7.68
N LYS A 7 -4.04 -16.24 -7.43
CA LYS A 7 -5.07 -15.32 -7.93
C LYS A 7 -4.58 -13.87 -8.03
N MET A 8 -4.66 -13.28 -9.22
CA MET A 8 -4.27 -11.91 -9.51
C MET A 8 -5.03 -10.92 -8.62
N THR A 9 -4.29 -10.06 -7.92
CA THR A 9 -4.88 -9.01 -7.07
C THR A 9 -5.30 -7.84 -7.94
N ARG A 10 -6.60 -7.68 -8.15
CA ARG A 10 -7.14 -6.59 -8.96
C ARG A 10 -7.45 -5.32 -8.16
N LYS A 11 -7.76 -5.46 -6.88
CA LYS A 11 -8.02 -4.32 -5.99
C LYS A 11 -6.72 -3.92 -5.31
N GLN A 12 -6.11 -2.88 -5.81
CA GLN A 12 -4.78 -2.42 -5.44
C GLN A 12 -4.87 -1.12 -4.64
N HIS A 13 -4.11 -1.05 -3.54
CA HIS A 13 -4.16 0.07 -2.61
C HIS A 13 -2.95 1.01 -2.82
N TRP A 14 -3.20 2.34 -2.86
CA TRP A 14 -2.11 3.33 -2.83
C TRP A 14 -1.74 3.76 -1.41
N VAL A 15 -2.60 3.50 -0.42
CA VAL A 15 -2.24 3.57 1.00
C VAL A 15 -2.33 2.16 1.58
N PRO A 16 -1.24 1.64 2.17
CA PRO A 16 -1.21 0.29 2.70
C PRO A 16 -2.30 0.03 3.74
N ARG A 17 -2.93 -1.14 3.66
CA ARG A 17 -4.01 -1.51 4.59
C ARG A 17 -3.54 -1.59 6.04
N PHE A 18 -2.30 -2.03 6.30
CA PHE A 18 -1.76 -2.08 7.65
C PHE A 18 -1.70 -0.68 8.27
N TYR A 19 -1.32 0.32 7.49
CA TYR A 19 -1.30 1.72 7.94
C TYR A 19 -2.71 2.25 8.21
N LEU A 20 -3.67 1.98 7.32
CA LEU A 20 -5.06 2.40 7.50
C LEU A 20 -5.71 1.82 8.76
N ARG A 21 -5.34 0.61 9.18
CA ARG A 21 -5.86 -0.06 10.38
C ARG A 21 -5.61 0.73 11.67
N HIS A 22 -4.55 1.52 11.73
CA HIS A 22 -4.26 2.36 12.91
C HIS A 22 -5.28 3.49 13.12
N PHE A 23 -6.10 3.80 12.12
CA PHE A 23 -7.17 4.81 12.16
C PHE A 23 -8.56 4.20 12.27
N ALA A 24 -8.66 2.88 12.30
CA ALA A 24 -9.93 2.19 12.43
C ALA A 24 -10.42 2.20 13.88
N ASP A 25 -11.73 2.27 14.06
CA ASP A 25 -12.36 2.10 15.36
C ASP A 25 -12.35 0.62 15.81
N SER A 26 -12.86 0.34 17.01
CA SER A 26 -12.90 -1.01 17.58
C SER A 26 -13.71 -2.02 16.75
N SER A 27 -14.56 -1.54 15.84
CA SER A 27 -15.33 -2.37 14.90
C SER A 27 -14.61 -2.55 13.55
N GLY A 28 -13.38 -2.01 13.40
CA GLY A 28 -12.61 -2.06 12.16
C GLY A 28 -13.09 -1.06 11.09
N GLN A 29 -13.92 -0.09 11.47
CA GLN A 29 -14.44 0.93 10.56
C GLN A 29 -13.60 2.20 10.58
N LEU A 30 -13.47 2.81 9.42
CA LEU A 30 -12.83 4.10 9.21
C LEU A 30 -13.88 5.20 9.01
N HIS A 31 -13.65 6.35 9.61
CA HIS A 31 -14.42 7.57 9.39
C HIS A 31 -13.62 8.47 8.45
N ALA A 32 -14.10 8.63 7.24
CA ALA A 32 -13.42 9.39 6.19
C ALA A 32 -14.25 10.59 5.74
N TYR A 33 -13.56 11.65 5.30
CA TYR A 33 -14.19 12.83 4.72
C TYR A 33 -13.89 12.91 3.21
N SER A 34 -14.93 12.98 2.41
CA SER A 34 -14.79 13.20 0.97
C SER A 34 -14.79 14.69 0.66
N ARG A 35 -13.64 15.22 0.25
CA ARG A 35 -13.54 16.62 -0.20
C ARG A 35 -14.39 16.90 -1.43
N GLN A 36 -14.53 15.94 -2.32
CA GLN A 36 -15.31 16.07 -3.53
C GLN A 36 -16.83 16.15 -3.23
N LYS A 37 -17.30 15.35 -2.27
CA LYS A 37 -18.72 15.32 -1.88
C LYS A 37 -19.06 16.27 -0.72
N GLY A 38 -18.05 16.82 -0.04
CA GLY A 38 -18.23 17.67 1.14
C GLY A 38 -18.86 16.95 2.34
N SER A 39 -18.71 15.64 2.47
CA SER A 39 -19.39 14.85 3.48
C SER A 39 -18.53 13.74 4.10
N PHE A 40 -18.85 13.37 5.35
CA PHE A 40 -18.28 12.23 6.02
C PHE A 40 -18.97 10.93 5.57
N PHE A 41 -18.20 9.85 5.56
CA PHE A 41 -18.72 8.50 5.31
C PHE A 41 -17.92 7.47 6.12
N ARG A 42 -18.56 6.32 6.37
CA ARG A 42 -17.94 5.16 7.02
C ARG A 42 -17.52 4.15 5.96
N THR A 43 -16.37 3.53 6.17
CA THR A 43 -15.83 2.51 5.28
C THR A 43 -14.89 1.60 6.06
N ASN A 44 -14.23 0.66 5.39
CA ASN A 44 -13.20 -0.19 5.96
C ASN A 44 -11.87 -0.04 5.19
N CYS A 45 -10.80 -0.63 5.74
CA CYS A 45 -9.46 -0.54 5.13
C CYS A 45 -9.37 -1.18 3.74
N GLU A 46 -10.29 -2.08 3.39
CA GLU A 46 -10.28 -2.74 2.09
C GLU A 46 -10.87 -1.88 0.97
N ASN A 47 -11.73 -0.93 1.34
CA ASN A 47 -12.45 -0.10 0.38
C ASN A 47 -11.89 1.31 0.26
N LEU A 48 -11.11 1.76 1.24
CA LEU A 48 -10.51 3.08 1.22
C LEU A 48 -9.15 3.05 0.51
N CYS A 49 -8.85 4.11 -0.23
CA CYS A 49 -7.56 4.29 -0.91
C CYS A 49 -7.18 3.10 -1.81
N SER A 50 -8.14 2.55 -2.52
CA SER A 50 -7.95 1.44 -3.45
C SER A 50 -8.60 1.72 -4.80
N MET A 51 -7.99 1.18 -5.84
CA MET A 51 -8.49 1.25 -7.21
C MET A 51 -8.25 -0.10 -7.89
N ARG A 52 -9.11 -0.41 -8.84
CA ARG A 52 -8.93 -1.62 -9.66
C ARG A 52 -7.80 -1.40 -10.65
N ASP A 53 -6.90 -2.39 -10.72
CA ASP A 53 -5.82 -2.45 -11.70
C ASP A 53 -4.94 -1.16 -11.72
N LEU A 54 -4.71 -0.56 -10.53
CA LEU A 54 -3.99 0.72 -10.37
C LEU A 54 -2.56 0.68 -10.93
N TYR A 55 -1.87 -0.44 -10.72
CA TYR A 55 -0.47 -0.63 -11.11
C TYR A 55 -0.31 -1.40 -12.41
N GLU A 56 -1.43 -1.70 -13.08
CA GLU A 56 -1.39 -2.44 -14.32
C GLU A 56 -1.01 -1.51 -15.49
N VAL A 57 0.00 -1.94 -16.24
CA VAL A 57 0.40 -1.26 -17.47
C VAL A 57 -0.30 -1.96 -18.63
N GLU A 58 -1.06 -1.21 -19.42
CA GLU A 58 -1.58 -1.71 -20.69
C GLU A 58 -0.38 -1.91 -21.64
N HIS A 59 0.03 -3.17 -21.81
CA HIS A 59 1.02 -3.50 -22.81
C HIS A 59 0.37 -3.51 -24.19
N ALA A 60 0.68 -2.49 -24.99
CA ALA A 60 0.28 -2.45 -26.41
C ALA A 60 0.95 -3.57 -27.22
N ASP A 61 2.06 -4.13 -26.76
CA ASP A 61 2.90 -5.11 -27.47
C ASP A 61 3.01 -6.44 -26.75
N ALA A 62 1.90 -7.02 -26.33
CA ALA A 62 1.88 -8.33 -25.68
C ALA A 62 2.16 -9.48 -26.68
N THR A 63 3.37 -9.51 -27.22
CA THR A 63 3.90 -10.64 -28.01
C THR A 63 4.58 -11.70 -27.12
N GLY A 64 4.63 -11.45 -25.81
CA GLY A 64 5.26 -12.34 -24.85
C GLY A 64 4.39 -13.53 -24.44
N ASP A 65 5.05 -14.55 -23.90
CA ASP A 65 4.45 -15.71 -23.26
C ASP A 65 3.46 -15.28 -22.14
N ALA A 66 2.45 -16.11 -21.88
CA ALA A 66 1.44 -15.89 -20.84
C ALA A 66 2.06 -15.70 -19.43
N THR A 67 3.23 -16.29 -19.20
CA THR A 67 4.03 -16.15 -17.98
C THR A 67 4.57 -14.72 -17.81
N ASP A 68 5.08 -14.13 -18.88
CA ASP A 68 5.61 -12.77 -18.88
C ASP A 68 4.49 -11.73 -18.65
N ARG A 69 3.31 -11.96 -19.21
CA ARG A 69 2.13 -11.12 -18.97
C ARG A 69 1.70 -11.15 -17.52
N PHE A 70 1.72 -12.31 -16.90
CA PHE A 70 1.33 -12.46 -15.51
C PHE A 70 2.32 -11.71 -14.60
N TYR A 71 3.62 -11.85 -14.83
CA TYR A 71 4.66 -11.13 -14.10
C TYR A 71 4.54 -9.62 -14.30
N ALA A 72 4.32 -9.16 -15.52
CA ALA A 72 4.12 -7.75 -15.80
C ALA A 72 2.88 -7.19 -15.10
N GLN A 73 1.78 -7.95 -15.13
CA GLN A 73 0.50 -7.49 -14.58
C GLN A 73 0.42 -7.44 -13.06
N ASN A 74 1.16 -8.27 -12.34
CA ASN A 74 1.07 -8.32 -10.87
C ASN A 74 2.40 -8.05 -10.14
N LEU A 75 3.46 -7.76 -10.87
CA LEU A 75 4.80 -7.64 -10.32
C LEU A 75 4.90 -6.52 -9.28
N ILE A 76 4.32 -5.37 -9.56
CA ILE A 76 4.35 -4.21 -8.67
C ILE A 76 3.61 -4.54 -7.37
N GLU A 77 2.42 -5.14 -7.45
CA GLU A 77 1.65 -5.53 -6.27
C GLU A 77 2.39 -6.54 -5.38
N VAL A 78 3.06 -7.53 -5.99
CA VAL A 78 3.89 -8.49 -5.26
C VAL A 78 5.04 -7.78 -4.54
N LYS A 79 5.77 -6.91 -5.22
CA LYS A 79 6.87 -6.14 -4.62
C LYS A 79 6.41 -5.20 -3.50
N LEU A 80 5.27 -4.57 -3.66
CA LEU A 80 4.67 -3.74 -2.62
C LEU A 80 4.24 -4.58 -1.41
N SER A 81 3.69 -5.76 -1.63
CA SER A 81 3.32 -6.68 -0.55
C SER A 81 4.54 -7.18 0.24
N GLU A 82 5.65 -7.49 -0.43
CA GLU A 82 6.93 -7.83 0.22
C GLU A 82 7.43 -6.67 1.09
N LEU A 83 7.41 -5.46 0.55
CA LEU A 83 7.81 -4.24 1.25
C LEU A 83 6.93 -3.98 2.48
N GLU A 84 5.62 -4.06 2.34
CA GLU A 84 4.66 -3.85 3.42
C GLU A 84 4.84 -4.89 4.54
N SER A 85 5.10 -6.14 4.19
CA SER A 85 5.36 -7.22 5.16
C SER A 85 6.63 -6.96 5.98
N ARG A 86 7.61 -6.28 5.42
CA ARG A 86 8.84 -5.89 6.11
C ARG A 86 8.63 -4.64 6.99
N ILE A 87 7.92 -3.65 6.47
CA ILE A 87 7.73 -2.35 7.15
C ILE A 87 6.73 -2.46 8.31
N ALA A 88 5.63 -3.18 8.15
CA ALA A 88 4.54 -3.19 9.12
C ALA A 88 4.99 -3.50 10.56
N PRO A 89 5.76 -4.57 10.84
CA PRO A 89 6.18 -4.87 12.21
C PRO A 89 7.17 -3.83 12.78
N LEU A 90 7.95 -3.15 11.93
CA LEU A 90 8.85 -2.08 12.37
C LEU A 90 8.05 -0.81 12.72
N TYR A 91 7.03 -0.52 11.95
CA TYR A 91 6.11 0.59 12.18
C TYR A 91 5.32 0.41 13.48
N ASP A 92 4.76 -0.78 13.71
CA ASP A 92 4.01 -1.10 14.93
C ASP A 92 4.90 -0.93 16.18
N ARG A 93 6.11 -1.48 16.16
CA ARG A 93 7.09 -1.30 17.26
C ARG A 93 7.48 0.15 17.48
N PHE A 94 7.64 0.92 16.41
CA PHE A 94 7.93 2.34 16.50
C PHE A 94 6.81 3.09 17.24
N LEU A 95 5.54 2.82 16.91
CA LEU A 95 4.39 3.44 17.58
C LEU A 95 4.30 3.05 19.06
N GLU A 96 4.57 1.79 19.41
CA GLU A 96 4.58 1.33 20.80
C GLU A 96 5.65 2.06 21.61
N ARG A 97 6.86 2.17 21.09
CA ARG A 97 7.97 2.88 21.76
C ARG A 97 7.72 4.39 21.92
N GLN A 98 7.03 5.00 20.96
CA GLN A 98 6.59 6.39 21.08
C GLN A 98 5.65 6.59 22.28
N LYS A 99 4.78 5.63 22.57
CA LYS A 99 3.88 5.67 23.71
C LYS A 99 4.60 5.49 25.05
N GLU A 100 5.70 4.75 25.05
CA GLU A 100 6.50 4.45 26.26
C GLU A 100 7.64 5.43 26.50
N ASP A 101 7.77 6.47 25.68
CA ASP A 101 8.85 7.47 25.69
C ASP A 101 10.28 6.87 25.57
N GLN A 102 10.38 5.73 24.90
CA GLN A 102 11.63 4.99 24.67
C GLN A 102 12.22 5.33 23.31
N CYS A 103 12.82 6.50 23.18
CA CYS A 103 13.21 7.06 21.89
C CYS A 103 14.70 6.93 21.52
N GLU A 104 15.50 6.15 22.28
CA GLU A 104 16.98 6.20 22.14
C GLU A 104 17.66 4.88 21.74
N ASP A 105 16.93 3.82 21.41
CA ASP A 105 17.53 2.54 21.04
C ASP A 105 17.61 2.28 19.52
N GLU A 106 18.37 1.24 19.12
CA GLU A 106 18.51 0.85 17.71
C GLU A 106 17.17 0.53 17.03
N GLY A 107 16.23 -0.08 17.76
CA GLY A 107 14.92 -0.39 17.22
C GLY A 107 14.05 0.85 16.94
N TYR A 108 14.33 1.96 17.60
CA TYR A 108 13.72 3.25 17.29
C TYR A 108 14.27 3.84 15.98
N SER A 109 15.57 3.69 15.74
CA SER A 109 16.19 4.10 14.47
C SER A 109 15.63 3.33 13.29
N ASP A 110 15.48 2.01 13.40
CA ASP A 110 14.87 1.17 12.37
C ASP A 110 13.40 1.54 12.12
N GLY A 111 12.67 1.87 13.18
CA GLY A 111 11.30 2.36 13.08
C GLY A 111 11.20 3.69 12.35
N LYS A 112 12.10 4.65 12.59
CA LYS A 112 12.16 5.90 11.83
C LYS A 112 12.41 5.66 10.34
N ALA A 113 13.37 4.77 10.02
CA ALA A 113 13.65 4.41 8.63
C ALA A 113 12.41 3.80 7.95
N ALA A 114 11.70 2.92 8.64
CA ALA A 114 10.46 2.32 8.14
C ALA A 114 9.36 3.37 7.92
N VAL A 115 9.22 4.37 8.79
CA VAL A 115 8.27 5.49 8.62
C VAL A 115 8.61 6.32 7.38
N CYS A 116 9.89 6.66 7.18
CA CYS A 116 10.33 7.40 6.00
C CYS A 116 10.07 6.61 4.71
N GLU A 117 10.36 5.32 4.70
CA GLU A 117 10.13 4.44 3.57
C GLU A 117 8.62 4.30 3.27
N LEU A 118 7.78 4.18 4.30
CA LEU A 118 6.33 4.16 4.17
C LEU A 118 5.81 5.47 3.56
N ALA A 119 6.27 6.62 4.07
CA ALA A 119 5.86 7.93 3.58
C ALA A 119 6.23 8.11 2.10
N ALA A 120 7.46 7.78 1.71
CA ALA A 120 7.91 7.83 0.33
C ALA A 120 7.06 6.92 -0.57
N ASN A 121 6.75 5.72 -0.09
CA ASN A 121 5.89 4.78 -0.81
C ASN A 121 4.49 5.32 -1.07
N ILE A 122 3.83 5.89 -0.04
CA ILE A 122 2.49 6.46 -0.17
C ILE A 122 2.48 7.61 -1.20
N ILE A 123 3.49 8.47 -1.17
CA ILE A 123 3.60 9.58 -2.11
C ILE A 123 3.74 9.08 -3.55
N VAL A 124 4.62 8.14 -3.79
CA VAL A 124 4.88 7.61 -5.14
C VAL A 124 3.68 6.81 -5.68
N ARG A 125 3.00 6.08 -4.81
CA ARG A 125 1.84 5.24 -5.17
C ARG A 125 0.55 6.03 -5.41
N HIS A 126 0.50 7.29 -5.03
CA HIS A 126 -0.71 8.09 -5.17
C HIS A 126 -1.12 8.20 -6.65
N PRO A 127 -2.42 8.01 -6.99
CA PRO A 127 -2.88 8.01 -8.38
C PRO A 127 -2.51 9.27 -9.19
N ILE A 128 -2.38 10.42 -8.53
CA ILE A 128 -1.92 11.66 -9.18
C ILE A 128 -0.46 11.55 -9.61
N SER A 129 0.40 10.96 -8.77
CA SER A 129 1.82 10.77 -9.10
C SER A 129 2.05 9.74 -10.21
N MET A 130 1.11 8.82 -10.37
CA MET A 130 1.15 7.76 -11.38
C MET A 130 0.45 8.13 -12.70
N ARG A 131 -0.16 9.30 -12.78
CA ARG A 131 -0.68 9.81 -14.06
C ARG A 131 0.50 10.22 -14.93
N VAL A 132 1.09 9.25 -15.58
CA VAL A 132 1.82 9.51 -16.83
C VAL A 132 0.77 9.94 -17.83
N ASP A 133 0.90 11.14 -18.35
CA ASP A 133 -0.01 11.70 -19.35
C ASP A 133 -0.26 10.67 -20.45
N LYS A 134 -1.47 10.11 -20.47
CA LYS A 134 -1.98 9.41 -21.65
C LYS A 134 -2.22 10.50 -22.70
N LYS A 135 -1.19 10.82 -23.47
CA LYS A 135 -1.33 11.51 -24.74
C LYS A 135 -1.73 10.54 -25.82
#